data_f9eed38333a1acb91329191f1c75c413
#
_entry.id   f9eed38333a1acb91329191f1c75c413
#
_cell.length_a   1.000
_cell.length_b   1.000
_cell.length_c   1.000
_cell.angle_alpha   90.00
_cell.angle_beta   90.00
_cell.angle_gamma   90.00
#
_symmetry.space_group_name_H-M   'P 1'
#
loop_
_entity.id
_entity.type
_entity.pdbx_description
1 polymer ?
#
loop_
_entity_poly.entity_id
_entity_poly.type
_entity_poly.pdbx_seq_one_letter_code
_entity_poly.pdbx_strand_id
1 'polypeptide(L)'
;MNILFINGSPNKSGNTAALAAALLNGKSYETLSLADFTIGSYSQELPGDGLDTVISAMEKANTIVIGSPVYWHNICGSVRNVLDRFYGWVENGALAGRKLYFVFQGAAPEKWMLEAGEYTMNRFASLYGMTYGGMVTNKDEAVRLGKEV
;
A
#
# COMPACT_ATOMS: atom_id res chain seq x y z
N MET A 1 15.43 0.59 -11.44
CA MET A 1 14.14 0.12 -10.94
C MET A 1 13.54 1.18 -10.02
N ASN A 2 12.31 1.59 -10.29
CA ASN A 2 11.62 2.60 -9.49
C ASN A 2 10.74 1.90 -8.45
N ILE A 3 11.04 2.10 -7.19
CA ILE A 3 10.25 1.55 -6.08
C ILE A 3 9.52 2.71 -5.40
N LEU A 4 8.22 2.54 -5.20
CA LEU A 4 7.36 3.47 -4.48
C LEU A 4 6.85 2.82 -3.19
N PHE A 5 7.06 3.47 -2.06
CA PHE A 5 6.41 3.14 -0.81
C PHE A 5 5.27 4.14 -0.52
N ILE A 6 4.04 3.65 -0.45
CA ILE A 6 2.87 4.42 -0.05
C ILE A 6 2.62 4.14 1.42
N ASN A 7 2.85 5.13 2.26
CA ASN A 7 2.68 5.02 3.71
C ASN A 7 1.29 5.51 4.13
N GLY A 8 0.44 4.59 4.57
CA GLY A 8 -0.89 4.91 5.09
C GLY A 8 -0.93 5.30 6.56
N SER A 9 0.19 5.15 7.29
CA SER A 9 0.25 5.56 8.68
C SER A 9 0.27 7.08 8.83
N PRO A 10 -0.45 7.65 9.80
CA PRO A 10 -0.31 9.07 10.14
C PRO A 10 1.06 9.39 10.74
N ASN A 11 1.77 8.38 11.27
CA ASN A 11 3.13 8.49 11.74
C ASN A 11 4.12 8.13 10.63
N LYS A 12 4.76 9.14 10.04
CA LYS A 12 5.69 8.96 8.92
C LYS A 12 6.93 8.14 9.25
N SER A 13 7.30 8.05 10.53
CA SER A 13 8.50 7.35 11.03
C SER A 13 8.13 6.23 12.02
N GLY A 14 6.93 5.71 11.95
CA GLY A 14 6.43 4.67 12.86
C GLY A 14 6.73 3.24 12.38
N ASN A 15 5.98 2.29 12.94
CA ASN A 15 6.20 0.86 12.71
C ASN A 15 5.94 0.45 11.24
N THR A 16 4.96 1.05 10.58
CA THR A 16 4.68 0.78 9.16
C THR A 16 5.88 1.16 8.29
N ALA A 17 6.45 2.34 8.51
CA ALA A 17 7.64 2.79 7.79
C ALA A 17 8.88 1.94 8.12
N ALA A 18 9.04 1.51 9.37
CA ALA A 18 10.13 0.63 9.78
C ALA A 18 10.08 -0.74 9.09
N LEU A 19 8.88 -1.32 8.95
CA LEU A 19 8.71 -2.59 8.22
C LEU A 19 8.95 -2.43 6.72
N ALA A 20 8.49 -1.33 6.12
CA ALA A 20 8.80 -1.04 4.73
C ALA A 20 10.31 -0.89 4.49
N ALA A 21 11.01 -0.20 5.39
CA ALA A 21 12.46 -0.07 5.33
C ALA A 21 13.19 -1.42 5.46
N ALA A 22 12.68 -2.33 6.31
CA ALA A 22 13.22 -3.68 6.44
C ALA A 22 13.00 -4.52 5.18
N LEU A 23 11.82 -4.41 4.57
CA LEU A 23 11.48 -5.05 3.30
C LEU A 23 12.36 -4.54 2.15
N LEU A 24 12.64 -3.24 2.14
CA LEU A 24 13.37 -2.56 1.06
C LEU A 24 14.85 -2.34 1.39
N ASN A 25 15.37 -3.04 2.37
CA ASN A 25 16.74 -2.87 2.84
C ASN A 25 17.77 -2.91 1.69
N GLY A 26 18.60 -1.88 1.62
CA GLY A 26 19.64 -1.75 0.58
C GLY A 26 19.14 -1.27 -0.78
N LYS A 27 17.84 -0.96 -0.92
CA LYS A 27 17.26 -0.45 -2.15
C LYS A 27 16.92 1.04 -2.01
N SER A 28 17.06 1.77 -3.09
CA SER A 28 16.57 3.15 -3.19
C SER A 28 15.06 3.14 -3.51
N TYR A 29 14.27 3.93 -2.79
CA TYR A 29 12.83 4.05 -3.02
C TYR A 29 12.32 5.45 -2.68
N GLU A 30 11.22 5.82 -3.29
CA GLU A 30 10.48 7.03 -2.95
C GLU A 30 9.38 6.70 -1.94
N THR A 31 9.10 7.63 -1.03
CA THR A 31 7.99 7.51 -0.07
C THR A 31 6.93 8.57 -0.36
N LEU A 32 5.70 8.12 -0.46
CA LEU A 32 4.52 8.97 -0.52
C LEU A 32 3.70 8.73 0.74
N SER A 33 3.60 9.74 1.59
CA SER A 33 2.82 9.66 2.84
C SER A 33 1.40 10.14 2.60
N LEU A 34 0.42 9.26 2.79
CA LEU A 34 -1.00 9.62 2.61
C LEU A 34 -1.46 10.68 3.60
N ALA A 35 -0.76 10.84 4.73
CA ALA A 35 -1.00 11.92 5.70
C ALA A 35 -0.81 13.33 5.11
N ASP A 36 -0.08 13.46 4.00
CA ASP A 36 0.16 14.75 3.33
C ASP A 36 -0.93 15.10 2.31
N PHE A 37 -1.89 14.21 2.07
CA PHE A 37 -2.91 14.35 1.04
C PHE A 37 -4.31 14.38 1.63
N THR A 38 -5.19 15.11 0.96
CA THR A 38 -6.63 15.00 1.15
C THR A 38 -7.17 14.07 0.06
N ILE A 39 -7.71 12.92 0.44
CA ILE A 39 -8.29 11.96 -0.49
C ILE A 39 -9.69 11.61 0.03
N GLY A 40 -10.70 11.90 -0.77
CA GLY A 40 -12.09 11.61 -0.43
C GLY A 40 -12.37 10.11 -0.38
N SER A 41 -13.51 9.74 0.21
CA SER A 41 -14.01 8.37 0.20
C SER A 41 -14.57 8.00 -1.17
N TYR A 42 -15.07 6.78 -1.31
CA TYR A 42 -15.64 6.30 -2.58
C TYR A 42 -16.54 7.34 -3.26
N SER A 43 -16.31 7.55 -4.54
CA SER A 43 -17.00 8.50 -5.41
C SER A 43 -16.99 9.99 -4.98
N GLN A 44 -16.18 10.36 -3.99
CA GLN A 44 -16.04 11.74 -3.52
C GLN A 44 -14.71 12.35 -3.98
N GLU A 45 -14.78 13.33 -4.86
CA GLU A 45 -13.66 14.19 -5.17
C GLU A 45 -13.76 15.46 -4.33
N LEU A 46 -12.80 15.67 -3.45
CA LEU A 46 -12.75 16.83 -2.56
C LEU A 46 -11.93 17.96 -3.19
N PRO A 47 -12.17 19.22 -2.80
CA PRO A 47 -11.28 20.32 -3.21
C PRO A 47 -9.83 20.02 -2.79
N GLY A 48 -8.89 20.05 -3.74
CA GLY A 48 -7.50 19.71 -3.49
C GLY A 48 -7.24 18.21 -3.33
N ASP A 49 -8.14 17.35 -3.80
CA ASP A 49 -8.02 15.90 -3.72
C ASP A 49 -6.72 15.41 -4.38
N GLY A 50 -5.97 14.59 -3.66
CA GLY A 50 -4.63 14.14 -4.05
C GLY A 50 -4.58 12.78 -4.76
N LEU A 51 -5.72 12.18 -5.11
CA LEU A 51 -5.75 10.84 -5.72
C LEU A 51 -4.94 10.76 -7.02
N ASP A 52 -5.04 11.76 -7.88
CA ASP A 52 -4.31 11.77 -9.17
C ASP A 52 -2.79 11.77 -8.96
N THR A 53 -2.31 12.42 -7.92
CA THR A 53 -0.88 12.37 -7.55
C THR A 53 -0.46 10.96 -7.14
N VAL A 54 -1.28 10.27 -6.36
CA VAL A 54 -1.03 8.87 -5.97
C VAL A 54 -1.03 7.95 -7.18
N ILE A 55 -2.02 8.07 -8.06
CA ILE A 55 -2.11 7.27 -9.29
C ILE A 55 -0.88 7.50 -10.17
N SER A 56 -0.50 8.76 -10.41
CA SER A 56 0.68 9.10 -11.23
C SER A 56 1.97 8.54 -10.65
N ALA A 57 2.12 8.53 -9.33
CA ALA A 57 3.28 7.92 -8.68
C ALA A 57 3.29 6.40 -8.88
N MET A 58 2.14 5.74 -8.75
CA MET A 58 2.02 4.30 -8.98
C MET A 58 2.33 3.92 -10.44
N GLU A 59 1.89 4.73 -11.40
CA GLU A 59 2.15 4.51 -12.83
C GLU A 59 3.63 4.58 -13.20
N LYS A 60 4.41 5.39 -12.48
CA LYS A 60 5.86 5.55 -12.70
C LYS A 60 6.69 4.47 -12.02
N ALA A 61 6.14 3.75 -11.05
CA ALA A 61 6.84 2.72 -10.30
C ALA A 61 6.85 1.38 -11.04
N ASN A 62 7.89 0.59 -10.82
CA ASN A 62 7.94 -0.83 -11.22
C ASN A 62 7.46 -1.73 -10.07
N THR A 63 7.81 -1.33 -8.86
CA THR A 63 7.43 -2.02 -7.62
C THR A 63 6.76 -1.03 -6.68
N ILE A 64 5.63 -1.42 -6.14
CA ILE A 64 4.82 -0.63 -5.22
C ILE A 64 4.74 -1.39 -3.90
N VAL A 65 5.00 -0.70 -2.81
CA VAL A 65 4.78 -1.19 -1.46
C VAL A 65 3.68 -0.32 -0.84
N ILE A 66 2.56 -0.92 -0.45
CA ILE A 66 1.52 -0.22 0.30
C ILE A 66 1.65 -0.64 1.76
N GLY A 67 1.78 0.34 2.64
CA GLY A 67 1.84 0.11 4.08
C GLY A 67 0.60 0.65 4.78
N SER A 68 -0.01 -0.20 5.63
CA SER A 68 -1.16 0.15 6.45
C SER A 68 -0.99 -0.37 7.87
N PRO A 69 -1.20 0.47 8.90
CA PRO A 69 -1.49 -0.06 10.21
C PRO A 69 -2.85 -0.77 10.21
N VAL A 70 -3.02 -1.70 11.15
CA VAL A 70 -4.32 -2.31 11.43
C VAL A 70 -5.09 -1.38 12.36
N TYR A 71 -6.13 -0.73 11.83
CA TYR A 71 -7.07 0.07 12.61
C TYR A 71 -8.46 -0.57 12.53
N TRP A 72 -9.09 -0.73 13.69
CA TRP A 72 -10.41 -1.38 13.74
C TRP A 72 -10.44 -2.69 12.94
N HIS A 73 -9.46 -3.53 13.19
CA HIS A 73 -9.34 -4.89 12.66
C HIS A 73 -9.14 -4.98 11.14
N ASN A 74 -8.82 -3.87 10.48
CA ASN A 74 -8.72 -3.85 9.01
C ASN A 74 -7.70 -2.81 8.51
N ILE A 75 -7.60 -2.68 7.21
CA ILE A 75 -6.83 -1.65 6.52
C ILE A 75 -7.27 -0.27 7.01
N CYS A 76 -6.30 0.61 7.28
CA CYS A 76 -6.58 1.95 7.77
C CYS A 76 -7.34 2.81 6.74
N GLY A 77 -8.07 3.81 7.23
CA GLY A 77 -8.96 4.63 6.42
C GLY A 77 -8.26 5.33 5.24
N SER A 78 -7.06 5.84 5.41
CA SER A 78 -6.32 6.52 4.34
C SER A 78 -6.01 5.59 3.16
N VAL A 79 -5.54 4.38 3.44
CA VAL A 79 -5.31 3.35 2.40
C VAL A 79 -6.64 2.91 1.80
N ARG A 80 -7.65 2.67 2.64
CA ARG A 80 -8.97 2.26 2.17
C ARG A 80 -9.58 3.27 1.20
N ASN A 81 -9.45 4.56 1.47
CA ASN A 81 -9.92 5.60 0.56
C ASN A 81 -9.23 5.52 -0.80
N VAL A 82 -7.93 5.26 -0.84
CA VAL A 82 -7.21 5.08 -2.12
C VAL A 82 -7.78 3.88 -2.88
N LEU A 83 -7.95 2.73 -2.23
CA LEU A 83 -8.49 1.52 -2.86
C LEU A 83 -9.90 1.76 -3.38
N ASP A 84 -10.77 2.33 -2.55
CA ASP A 84 -12.16 2.57 -2.90
C ASP A 84 -12.30 3.59 -4.04
N ARG A 85 -11.44 4.63 -4.06
CA ARG A 85 -11.45 5.66 -5.09
C ARG A 85 -10.92 5.20 -6.44
N PHE A 86 -10.13 4.13 -6.50
CA PHE A 86 -9.77 3.49 -7.77
C PHE A 86 -10.99 2.95 -8.51
N TYR A 87 -11.99 2.52 -7.76
CA TYR A 87 -13.20 1.92 -8.32
C TYR A 87 -13.98 2.94 -9.15
N GLY A 88 -14.16 2.66 -10.44
CA GLY A 88 -14.82 3.57 -11.38
C GLY A 88 -13.98 4.77 -11.83
N TRP A 89 -12.75 4.94 -11.33
CA TRP A 89 -11.83 6.02 -11.68
C TRP A 89 -10.63 5.53 -12.49
N VAL A 90 -10.09 4.38 -12.12
CA VAL A 90 -8.95 3.76 -12.78
C VAL A 90 -9.43 2.53 -13.55
N GLU A 91 -9.01 2.39 -14.80
CA GLU A 91 -9.36 1.24 -15.62
C GLU A 91 -8.75 -0.06 -15.10
N ASN A 92 -9.48 -1.16 -15.23
CA ASN A 92 -8.95 -2.49 -14.95
C ASN A 92 -7.68 -2.74 -15.75
N GLY A 93 -6.65 -3.28 -15.12
CA GLY A 93 -5.37 -3.55 -15.77
C GLY A 93 -4.47 -2.33 -15.98
N ALA A 94 -4.84 -1.13 -15.51
CA ALA A 94 -4.07 0.10 -15.73
C ALA A 94 -2.65 0.06 -15.16
N LEU A 95 -2.40 -0.78 -14.15
CA LEU A 95 -1.09 -0.94 -13.52
C LEU A 95 -0.41 -2.27 -13.91
N ALA A 96 -0.75 -2.80 -15.07
CA ALA A 96 -0.17 -4.05 -15.56
C ALA A 96 1.36 -4.02 -15.57
N GLY A 97 1.97 -5.16 -15.24
CA GLY A 97 3.42 -5.34 -15.22
C GLY A 97 4.13 -4.85 -13.96
N ARG A 98 3.42 -4.21 -13.04
CA ARG A 98 3.99 -3.78 -11.74
C ARG A 98 3.83 -4.87 -10.71
N LYS A 99 4.72 -4.85 -9.69
CA LYS A 99 4.61 -5.72 -8.52
C LYS A 99 4.06 -4.93 -7.34
N LEU A 100 3.20 -5.57 -6.54
CA LEU A 100 2.65 -4.99 -5.31
C LEU A 100 3.02 -5.85 -4.10
N TYR A 101 3.62 -5.23 -3.10
CA TYR A 101 3.86 -5.80 -1.77
C TYR A 101 3.03 -5.06 -0.73
N PHE A 102 2.62 -5.77 0.31
CA PHE A 102 1.78 -5.21 1.36
C PHE A 102 2.47 -5.30 2.73
N VAL A 103 2.59 -4.17 3.41
CA VAL A 103 3.03 -4.08 4.81
C VAL A 103 1.80 -3.83 5.66
N PHE A 104 1.47 -4.77 6.54
CA PHE A 104 0.25 -4.71 7.33
C PHE A 104 0.54 -5.11 8.78
N GLN A 105 0.50 -4.14 9.71
CA GLN A 105 0.94 -4.33 11.07
C GLN A 105 0.04 -3.64 12.08
N GLY A 106 -0.02 -4.19 13.27
CA GLY A 106 -0.74 -3.64 14.42
C GLY A 106 -0.14 -4.13 15.72
N ALA A 107 -0.70 -3.67 16.86
CA ALA A 107 -0.19 -4.01 18.18
C ALA A 107 -0.33 -5.51 18.51
N ALA A 108 -1.48 -6.09 18.18
CA ALA A 108 -1.76 -7.52 18.42
C ALA A 108 -2.88 -8.00 17.48
N PRO A 109 -2.69 -7.96 16.16
CA PRO A 109 -3.74 -8.39 15.23
C PRO A 109 -3.90 -9.91 15.29
N GLU A 110 -5.15 -10.36 15.24
CA GLU A 110 -5.46 -11.77 15.07
C GLU A 110 -5.23 -12.21 13.61
N LYS A 111 -4.95 -13.48 13.42
CA LYS A 111 -4.65 -14.04 12.09
C LYS A 111 -5.71 -13.73 11.05
N TRP A 112 -6.99 -13.85 11.39
CA TRP A 112 -8.10 -13.58 10.46
C TRP A 112 -8.13 -12.12 9.97
N MET A 113 -7.72 -11.15 10.82
CA MET A 113 -7.64 -9.74 10.44
C MET A 113 -6.56 -9.52 9.37
N LEU A 114 -5.40 -10.13 9.57
CA LEU A 114 -4.30 -10.06 8.61
C LEU A 114 -4.67 -10.73 7.29
N GLU A 115 -5.29 -11.89 7.34
CA GLU A 115 -5.77 -12.61 6.15
C GLU A 115 -6.83 -11.83 5.38
N ALA A 116 -7.76 -11.16 6.08
CA ALA A 116 -8.77 -10.32 5.45
C ALA A 116 -8.17 -9.12 4.72
N GLY A 117 -7.19 -8.45 5.34
CA GLY A 117 -6.45 -7.36 4.72
C GLY A 117 -5.65 -7.82 3.49
N GLU A 118 -5.00 -8.95 3.60
CA GLU A 118 -4.25 -9.54 2.48
C GLU A 118 -5.16 -9.91 1.31
N TYR A 119 -6.32 -10.52 1.60
CA TYR A 119 -7.29 -10.84 0.56
C TYR A 119 -7.69 -9.58 -0.23
N THR A 120 -8.03 -8.50 0.47
CA THR A 120 -8.38 -7.23 -0.16
C THR A 120 -7.24 -6.71 -1.04
N MET A 121 -6.02 -6.69 -0.52
CA MET A 121 -4.87 -6.14 -1.25
C MET A 121 -4.50 -6.99 -2.46
N ASN A 122 -4.57 -8.32 -2.34
CA ASN A 122 -4.34 -9.22 -3.46
C ASN A 122 -5.40 -9.05 -4.56
N ARG A 123 -6.67 -8.88 -4.18
CA ARG A 123 -7.75 -8.61 -5.14
C ARG A 123 -7.58 -7.26 -5.85
N PHE A 124 -7.14 -6.24 -5.10
CA PHE A 124 -6.80 -4.94 -5.68
C PHE A 124 -5.67 -5.07 -6.71
N ALA A 125 -4.59 -5.75 -6.36
CA ALA A 125 -3.49 -6.00 -7.29
C ALA A 125 -3.98 -6.69 -8.56
N SER A 126 -4.76 -7.76 -8.42
CA SER A 126 -5.27 -8.56 -9.52
C SER A 126 -6.14 -7.74 -10.48
N LEU A 127 -7.07 -6.94 -9.94
CA LEU A 127 -7.99 -6.15 -10.77
C LEU A 127 -7.25 -5.11 -11.63
N TYR A 128 -6.21 -4.50 -11.08
CA TYR A 128 -5.43 -3.48 -11.79
C TYR A 128 -4.19 -4.05 -12.53
N GLY A 129 -4.07 -5.37 -12.61
CA GLY A 129 -3.06 -6.05 -13.44
C GLY A 129 -1.68 -6.17 -12.81
N MET A 130 -1.56 -5.90 -11.52
CA MET A 130 -0.31 -6.05 -10.79
C MET A 130 -0.07 -7.50 -10.37
N THR A 131 1.20 -7.89 -10.30
CA THR A 131 1.59 -9.15 -9.67
C THR A 131 1.70 -8.92 -8.17
N TYR A 132 0.91 -9.65 -7.37
CA TYR A 132 0.99 -9.57 -5.92
C TYR A 132 2.21 -10.35 -5.42
N GLY A 133 3.12 -9.66 -4.73
CA GLY A 133 4.38 -10.24 -4.23
C GLY A 133 4.29 -10.83 -2.83
N GLY A 134 3.28 -10.43 -2.04
CA GLY A 134 3.07 -10.93 -0.69
C GLY A 134 2.91 -9.85 0.37
N MET A 135 2.61 -10.28 1.58
CA MET A 135 2.41 -9.44 2.75
C MET A 135 3.48 -9.69 3.80
N VAL A 136 3.88 -8.66 4.51
CA VAL A 136 4.70 -8.76 5.71
C VAL A 136 4.00 -8.10 6.89
N THR A 137 4.08 -8.74 8.05
CA THR A 137 3.43 -8.28 9.28
C THR A 137 4.43 -8.04 10.42
N ASN A 138 5.67 -8.47 10.23
CA ASN A 138 6.76 -8.33 11.19
C ASN A 138 8.11 -8.24 10.47
N LYS A 139 9.15 -7.90 11.24
CA LYS A 139 10.49 -7.66 10.70
C LYS A 139 11.11 -8.90 10.05
N ASP A 140 10.93 -10.07 10.63
CA ASP A 140 11.52 -11.31 10.10
C ASP A 140 10.93 -11.67 8.73
N GLU A 141 9.62 -11.51 8.57
CA GLU A 141 8.95 -11.67 7.28
C GLU A 141 9.45 -10.62 6.27
N ALA A 142 9.60 -9.36 6.71
CA ALA A 142 10.06 -8.28 5.85
C ALA A 142 11.48 -8.54 5.31
N VAL A 143 12.40 -8.95 6.17
CA VAL A 143 13.77 -9.29 5.77
C VAL A 143 13.81 -10.48 4.83
N ARG A 144 12.96 -11.48 5.06
CA ARG A 144 12.90 -12.68 4.21
C ARG A 144 12.33 -12.36 2.83
N LEU A 145 11.16 -11.71 2.77
CA LEU A 145 10.51 -11.35 1.51
C LEU A 145 11.31 -10.30 0.73
N GLY A 146 12.05 -9.44 1.43
CA GLY A 146 12.89 -8.40 0.81
C GLY A 146 13.96 -8.93 -0.14
N LYS A 147 14.31 -10.20 -0.04
CA LYS A 147 15.25 -10.86 -0.98
C LYS A 147 14.65 -11.08 -2.36
N GLU A 148 13.33 -11.01 -2.48
CA GLU A 148 12.58 -11.25 -3.72
C GLU A 148 12.11 -9.94 -4.40
N VAL A 149 12.29 -8.80 -3.72
CA VAL A 149 11.86 -7.47 -4.20
C VAL A 149 12.81 -6.89 -5.25
#